data_de492cbc53cafa4c6ef3cc3f69849fe8
#
_entry.id   de492cbc53cafa4c6ef3cc3f69849fe8
#
_cell.length_a   1.000
_cell.length_b   1.000
_cell.length_c   1.000
_cell.angle_alpha   90.00
_cell.angle_beta   90.00
_cell.angle_gamma   90.00
#
_symmetry.space_group_name_H-M   'P 1'
#
loop_
_entity.id
_entity.type
_entity.pdbx_description
1 polymer ?
#
loop_
_entity_poly.entity_id
_entity_poly.type
_entity_poly.pdbx_seq_one_letter_code
_entity_poly.pdbx_strand_id
1 'polypeptide(L)'
;MVSLLLPPTLQLNFAPGLLVLKGPRGIIRLATGALQPRIRDTAMGRRLVVGDVRQSTVAEATLLSHIARSADGVRSGVRNRLRLVGVGFRATISKGIDNTPILSMKLGYREERQVMLAPLNQLGLEVAAARREGRAKGTLVRIEGRHRERVNQLAANLRKFRLPDPYKGKGIQYDSERIILKKGKRE
;
A
#
# COMPACT_ATOMS: atom_id res chain seq x y z
N MET A 1 -5.58 0.02 -28.45
CA MET A 1 -5.56 1.37 -27.85
C MET A 1 -5.82 1.25 -26.37
N VAL A 2 -4.83 1.55 -25.53
CA VAL A 2 -4.99 1.49 -24.08
C VAL A 2 -5.32 2.89 -23.59
N SER A 3 -6.51 3.08 -23.01
CA SER A 3 -6.96 4.36 -22.49
C SER A 3 -7.55 4.20 -21.10
N LEU A 4 -7.33 5.19 -20.25
CA LEU A 4 -7.85 5.23 -18.89
C LEU A 4 -8.92 6.32 -18.77
N LEU A 5 -10.13 5.95 -18.33
CA LEU A 5 -11.17 6.91 -17.99
C LEU A 5 -10.81 7.63 -16.69
N LEU A 6 -10.79 8.96 -16.73
CA LEU A 6 -10.43 9.79 -15.59
C LEU A 6 -11.67 10.19 -14.79
N PRO A 7 -11.69 9.96 -13.49
CA PRO A 7 -12.76 10.48 -12.65
C PRO A 7 -12.69 12.01 -12.55
N PRO A 8 -13.82 12.71 -12.43
CA PRO A 8 -13.89 14.17 -12.42
C PRO A 8 -13.16 14.83 -11.24
N THR A 9 -12.96 14.08 -10.17
CA THR A 9 -12.28 14.55 -8.94
C THR A 9 -10.75 14.62 -9.05
N LEU A 10 -10.19 14.15 -10.17
CA LEU A 10 -8.74 14.13 -10.40
C LEU A 10 -8.31 15.31 -11.26
N GLN A 11 -7.33 16.06 -10.77
CA GLN A 11 -6.62 17.09 -11.52
C GLN A 11 -5.29 16.52 -12.02
N LEU A 12 -5.00 16.72 -13.28
CA LEU A 12 -3.78 16.27 -13.94
C LEU A 12 -3.00 17.49 -14.42
N ASN A 13 -1.74 17.56 -14.04
CA ASN A 13 -0.80 18.54 -14.55
C ASN A 13 0.34 17.81 -15.26
N PHE A 14 0.64 18.25 -16.46
CA PHE A 14 1.72 17.69 -17.29
C PHE A 14 2.91 18.64 -17.25
N ALA A 15 4.07 18.08 -16.97
CA ALA A 15 5.35 18.71 -17.13
C ALA A 15 6.27 17.80 -17.97
N PRO A 16 7.33 18.31 -18.59
CA PRO A 16 8.24 17.49 -19.36
C PRO A 16 8.77 16.31 -18.53
N GLY A 17 8.47 15.09 -18.97
CA GLY A 17 8.89 13.85 -18.29
C GLY A 17 8.20 13.58 -16.93
N LEU A 18 7.22 14.38 -16.52
CA LEU A 18 6.56 14.26 -15.23
C LEU A 18 5.05 14.45 -15.34
N LEU A 19 4.30 13.53 -14.75
CA LEU A 19 2.85 13.63 -14.57
C LEU A 19 2.53 13.84 -13.09
N VAL A 20 1.79 14.89 -12.79
CA VAL A 20 1.34 15.21 -11.43
C VAL A 20 -0.15 14.90 -11.32
N LEU A 21 -0.50 13.98 -10.43
CA LEU A 21 -1.86 13.60 -10.09
C LEU A 21 -2.24 14.25 -8.77
N LYS A 22 -3.25 15.11 -8.77
CA LYS A 22 -3.79 15.75 -7.57
C LYS A 22 -5.22 15.30 -7.32
N GLY A 23 -5.52 14.89 -6.11
CA GLY A 23 -6.86 14.47 -5.68
C GLY A 23 -7.07 14.67 -4.19
N PRO A 24 -8.19 14.20 -3.63
CA PRO A 24 -8.60 14.49 -2.25
C PRO A 24 -7.61 13.98 -1.19
N ARG A 25 -6.84 12.93 -1.49
CA ARG A 25 -5.83 12.39 -0.55
C ARG A 25 -4.42 12.94 -0.76
N GLY A 26 -4.24 13.91 -1.64
CA GLY A 26 -2.96 14.59 -1.86
C GLY A 26 -2.45 14.48 -3.29
N ILE A 27 -1.13 14.56 -3.45
CA ILE A 27 -0.47 14.67 -4.75
C ILE A 27 0.49 13.49 -4.93
N ILE A 28 0.47 12.89 -6.11
CA ILE A 28 1.46 11.90 -6.56
C ILE A 28 2.15 12.46 -7.81
N ARG A 29 3.47 12.32 -7.85
CA ARG A 29 4.31 12.67 -8.99
C ARG A 29 4.84 11.38 -9.62
N LEU A 30 4.59 11.20 -10.92
CA LEU A 30 5.01 10.04 -11.69
C LEU A 30 5.97 10.48 -12.79
N ALA A 31 7.12 9.86 -12.86
CA ALA A 31 8.00 10.02 -14.00
C ALA A 31 7.40 9.29 -15.22
N THR A 32 7.25 10.00 -16.32
CA THR A 32 6.74 9.45 -17.59
C THR A 32 7.84 9.17 -18.60
N GLY A 33 9.07 9.63 -18.32
CA GLY A 33 10.21 9.50 -19.22
C GLY A 33 9.94 10.21 -20.55
N ALA A 34 10.23 9.52 -21.64
CA ALA A 34 10.00 10.03 -23.00
C ALA A 34 8.52 9.91 -23.43
N LEU A 35 7.70 9.13 -22.69
CA LEU A 35 6.29 8.93 -23.03
C LEU A 35 5.47 10.14 -22.57
N GLN A 36 4.72 10.73 -23.51
CA GLN A 36 3.88 11.88 -23.25
C GLN A 36 2.41 11.46 -23.17
N PRO A 37 1.82 11.40 -21.96
CA PRO A 37 0.39 11.18 -21.81
C PRO A 37 -0.39 12.40 -22.30
N ARG A 38 -1.51 12.14 -23.00
CA ARG A 38 -2.40 13.17 -23.53
C ARG A 38 -3.83 12.93 -23.05
N ILE A 39 -4.57 13.99 -22.79
CA ILE A 39 -5.98 13.89 -22.46
C ILE A 39 -6.77 14.02 -23.76
N ARG A 40 -7.75 13.14 -23.95
CA ARG A 40 -8.77 13.25 -25.00
C ARG A 40 -10.15 13.33 -24.35
N ASP A 41 -10.91 14.31 -24.72
CA ASP A 41 -12.30 14.42 -24.34
C ASP A 41 -13.13 13.52 -25.27
N THR A 42 -13.92 12.65 -24.67
CA THR A 42 -14.83 11.74 -25.37
C THR A 42 -16.24 11.92 -24.84
N ALA A 43 -17.25 11.47 -25.59
CA ALA A 43 -18.64 11.53 -25.15
C ALA A 43 -18.89 10.86 -23.77
N MET A 44 -18.02 9.91 -23.37
CA MET A 44 -18.07 9.23 -22.09
C MET A 44 -17.19 9.87 -20.98
N GLY A 45 -16.58 11.05 -21.27
CA GLY A 45 -15.72 11.76 -20.32
C GLY A 45 -14.26 11.86 -20.77
N ARG A 46 -13.42 12.40 -19.87
CA ARG A 46 -12.00 12.60 -20.15
C ARG A 46 -11.23 11.28 -20.07
N ARG A 47 -10.51 10.96 -21.13
CA ARG A 47 -9.65 9.78 -21.19
C ARG A 47 -8.19 10.18 -21.31
N LEU A 48 -7.35 9.50 -20.54
CA LEU A 48 -5.91 9.58 -20.67
C LEU A 48 -5.43 8.55 -21.69
N VAL A 49 -4.67 8.99 -22.67
CA VAL A 49 -4.06 8.17 -23.71
C VAL A 49 -2.55 8.38 -23.65
N VAL A 50 -1.80 7.31 -23.76
CA VAL A 50 -0.32 7.35 -23.84
C VAL A 50 0.08 6.73 -25.17
N GLY A 51 0.97 7.41 -25.90
CA GLY A 51 1.51 6.93 -27.15
C GLY A 51 0.64 7.13 -28.38
N ASP A 52 1.08 6.56 -29.51
CA ASP A 52 0.38 6.67 -30.78
C ASP A 52 -0.75 5.62 -30.89
N VAL A 53 -1.81 5.98 -31.58
CA VAL A 53 -3.04 5.18 -31.72
C VAL A 53 -2.79 3.84 -32.44
N ARG A 54 -1.71 3.76 -33.23
CA ARG A 54 -1.46 2.65 -34.15
C ARG A 54 -0.56 1.54 -33.61
N GLN A 55 0.31 1.83 -32.64
CA GLN A 55 1.24 0.85 -32.05
C GLN A 55 1.36 1.08 -30.54
N SER A 56 0.59 0.33 -29.73
CA SER A 56 0.76 0.35 -28.27
C SER A 56 1.97 -0.49 -27.89
N THR A 57 2.98 0.14 -27.33
CA THR A 57 4.15 -0.56 -26.77
C THR A 57 3.85 -1.09 -25.37
N VAL A 58 4.57 -2.12 -24.93
CA VAL A 58 4.48 -2.66 -23.56
C VAL A 58 4.73 -1.56 -22.52
N ALA A 59 5.65 -0.63 -22.82
CA ALA A 59 5.97 0.50 -21.95
C ALA A 59 4.75 1.45 -21.73
N GLU A 60 3.97 1.72 -22.78
CA GLU A 60 2.77 2.54 -22.69
C GLU A 60 1.69 1.89 -21.83
N ALA A 61 1.46 0.59 -22.03
CA ALA A 61 0.51 -0.18 -21.21
C ALA A 61 0.94 -0.20 -19.73
N THR A 62 2.23 -0.37 -19.46
CA THR A 62 2.79 -0.32 -18.12
C THR A 62 2.59 1.05 -17.49
N LEU A 63 2.93 2.13 -18.20
CA LEU A 63 2.73 3.50 -17.69
C LEU A 63 1.25 3.78 -17.38
N LEU A 64 0.32 3.39 -18.26
CA LEU A 64 -1.12 3.54 -18.01
C LEU A 64 -1.58 2.77 -16.78
N SER A 65 -1.07 1.56 -16.55
CA SER A 65 -1.37 0.78 -15.35
C SER A 65 -0.85 1.44 -14.07
N HIS A 66 0.34 2.05 -14.12
CA HIS A 66 0.89 2.82 -13.00
C HIS A 66 0.07 4.09 -12.72
N ILE A 67 -0.34 4.79 -13.77
CA ILE A 67 -1.19 5.98 -13.64
C ILE A 67 -2.55 5.58 -13.04
N ALA A 68 -3.19 4.51 -13.52
CA ALA A 68 -4.46 4.02 -12.98
C ALA A 68 -4.38 3.71 -11.48
N ARG A 69 -3.36 2.94 -11.06
CA ARG A 69 -3.14 2.61 -9.64
C ARG A 69 -2.88 3.85 -8.79
N SER A 70 -2.14 4.81 -9.33
CA SER A 70 -1.85 6.07 -8.62
C SER A 70 -3.08 6.96 -8.53
N ALA A 71 -3.91 7.00 -9.57
CA ALA A 71 -5.18 7.71 -9.59
C ALA A 71 -6.14 7.18 -8.51
N ASP A 72 -6.26 5.86 -8.38
CA ASP A 72 -7.05 5.22 -7.32
C ASP A 72 -6.46 5.54 -5.93
N GLY A 73 -5.14 5.52 -5.80
CA GLY A 73 -4.46 5.86 -4.55
C GLY A 73 -4.70 7.30 -4.09
N VAL A 74 -4.72 8.26 -5.02
CA VAL A 74 -4.98 9.67 -4.72
C VAL A 74 -6.47 9.94 -4.45
N ARG A 75 -7.36 9.14 -5.07
CA ARG A 75 -8.82 9.26 -4.91
C ARG A 75 -9.31 8.66 -3.61
N SER A 76 -9.09 7.37 -3.39
CA SER A 76 -9.64 6.60 -2.28
C SER A 76 -8.62 6.23 -1.22
N GLY A 77 -7.33 6.29 -1.55
CA GLY A 77 -6.26 5.74 -0.74
C GLY A 77 -6.17 4.23 -0.85
N VAL A 78 -5.05 3.70 -0.41
CA VAL A 78 -4.79 2.27 -0.34
C VAL A 78 -4.64 1.87 1.12
N ARG A 79 -5.25 0.76 1.51
CA ARG A 79 -5.23 0.25 2.87
C ARG A 79 -4.79 -1.21 2.88
N ASN A 80 -3.84 -1.52 3.74
CA ASN A 80 -3.50 -2.89 4.09
C ASN A 80 -3.70 -3.10 5.59
N ARG A 81 -4.17 -4.29 5.95
CA ARG A 81 -4.36 -4.71 7.33
C ARG A 81 -3.55 -5.96 7.58
N LEU A 82 -2.72 -5.90 8.60
CA LEU A 82 -1.93 -7.03 9.08
C LEU A 82 -2.45 -7.45 10.45
N ARG A 83 -2.68 -8.75 10.62
CA ARG A 83 -3.11 -9.37 11.85
C ARG A 83 -1.95 -10.11 12.48
N LEU A 84 -1.64 -9.78 13.72
CA LEU A 84 -0.65 -10.48 14.52
C LEU A 84 -1.36 -11.61 15.27
N VAL A 85 -1.05 -12.84 14.91
CA VAL A 85 -1.63 -14.05 15.51
C VAL A 85 -0.60 -14.74 16.36
N GLY A 86 -0.86 -14.86 17.65
CA GLY A 86 0.03 -15.54 18.60
C GLY A 86 -0.18 -15.04 20.02
N VAL A 87 0.09 -15.91 21.00
CA VAL A 87 0.02 -15.53 22.43
C VAL A 87 1.13 -14.53 22.74
N GLY A 88 0.77 -13.39 23.35
CA GLY A 88 1.71 -12.32 23.67
C GLY A 88 2.16 -11.45 22.51
N PHE A 89 1.66 -11.68 21.27
CA PHE A 89 1.95 -10.80 20.13
C PHE A 89 1.20 -9.49 20.28
N ARG A 90 1.92 -8.40 20.20
CA ARG A 90 1.35 -7.05 20.28
C ARG A 90 2.14 -6.08 19.40
N ALA A 91 1.47 -5.05 18.95
CA ALA A 91 2.07 -3.90 18.30
C ALA A 91 1.59 -2.64 19.01
N THR A 92 2.51 -1.74 19.28
CA THR A 92 2.25 -0.45 19.91
C THR A 92 2.97 0.63 19.16
N ILE A 93 2.37 1.82 19.11
CA ILE A 93 3.03 3.00 18.55
C ILE A 93 3.44 3.84 19.76
N SER A 94 4.75 4.06 19.89
CA SER A 94 5.35 4.90 20.91
C SER A 94 6.02 6.12 20.27
N LYS A 95 6.28 7.14 21.06
CA LYS A 95 7.08 8.30 20.63
C LYS A 95 8.53 8.03 21.01
N GLY A 96 9.44 8.19 20.06
CA GLY A 96 10.87 8.17 20.30
C GLY A 96 11.38 9.46 20.94
N ILE A 97 12.70 9.54 21.16
CA ILE A 97 13.39 10.66 21.84
C ILE A 97 13.08 11.99 21.12
N ASP A 98 13.07 11.99 19.77
CA ASP A 98 12.79 13.19 18.96
C ASP A 98 11.30 13.37 18.65
N ASN A 99 10.40 12.87 19.50
CA ASN A 99 8.95 12.86 19.26
C ASN A 99 8.56 12.11 17.98
N THR A 100 9.46 11.34 17.39
CA THR A 100 9.21 10.54 16.18
C THR A 100 8.37 9.32 16.52
N PRO A 101 7.30 9.03 15.79
CA PRO A 101 6.50 7.83 16.04
C PRO A 101 7.28 6.58 15.63
N ILE A 102 7.30 5.60 16.54
CA ILE A 102 7.97 4.31 16.35
C ILE A 102 6.92 3.20 16.53
N LEU A 103 6.82 2.30 15.56
CA LEU A 103 6.06 1.07 15.68
C LEU A 103 6.91 0.00 16.34
N SER A 104 6.59 -0.38 17.57
CA SER A 104 7.22 -1.47 18.29
C SER A 104 6.35 -2.72 18.23
N MET A 105 6.92 -3.84 17.81
CA MET A 105 6.23 -5.12 17.68
C MET A 105 6.89 -6.21 18.52
N LYS A 106 6.13 -6.76 19.46
CA LYS A 106 6.52 -7.94 20.24
C LYS A 106 5.95 -9.18 19.54
N LEU A 107 6.84 -10.01 19.01
CA LEU A 107 6.49 -11.15 18.15
C LEU A 107 6.95 -12.50 18.72
N GLY A 108 7.22 -12.56 20.05
CA GLY A 108 7.70 -13.77 20.70
C GLY A 108 9.20 -14.03 20.51
N TYR A 109 9.94 -13.04 20.05
CA TYR A 109 11.40 -12.99 20.15
C TYR A 109 11.82 -12.30 21.44
N ARG A 110 13.06 -12.47 21.84
CA ARG A 110 13.64 -11.79 23.02
C ARG A 110 13.58 -10.27 22.87
N GLU A 111 13.91 -9.78 21.69
CA GLU A 111 13.92 -8.37 21.36
C GLU A 111 12.66 -7.95 20.60
N GLU A 112 12.17 -6.74 20.88
CA GLU A 112 11.08 -6.13 20.12
C GLU A 112 11.61 -5.60 18.78
N ARG A 113 10.85 -5.82 17.72
CA ARG A 113 11.14 -5.25 16.40
C ARG A 113 10.57 -3.84 16.31
N GLN A 114 11.44 -2.88 16.01
CA GLN A 114 11.07 -1.48 15.92
C GLN A 114 11.17 -0.96 14.49
N VAL A 115 10.22 -0.13 14.10
CA VAL A 115 10.18 0.52 12.78
C VAL A 115 9.88 2.01 12.99
N MET A 116 10.78 2.87 12.53
CA MET A 116 10.57 4.31 12.55
C MET A 116 9.49 4.70 11.53
N LEU A 117 8.48 5.46 11.98
CA LEU A 117 7.36 5.90 11.15
C LEU A 117 7.54 7.31 10.57
N ALA A 118 8.47 8.11 11.13
CA ALA A 118 8.70 9.49 10.68
C ALA A 118 8.96 9.62 9.16
N PRO A 119 9.89 8.85 8.55
CA PRO A 119 10.10 8.92 7.11
C PRO A 119 8.89 8.43 6.32
N LEU A 120 8.07 7.55 6.89
CA LEU A 120 6.87 7.02 6.25
C LEU A 120 5.75 8.07 6.19
N ASN A 121 5.59 8.87 7.25
CA ASN A 121 4.62 9.97 7.28
C ASN A 121 4.91 11.02 6.20
N GLN A 122 6.19 11.37 5.98
CA GLN A 122 6.61 12.26 4.91
C GLN A 122 6.25 11.70 3.52
N LEU A 123 6.25 10.38 3.38
CA LEU A 123 5.83 9.69 2.16
C LEU A 123 4.31 9.54 2.03
N GLY A 124 3.53 10.09 2.99
CA GLY A 124 2.08 9.99 3.04
C GLY A 124 1.59 8.59 3.37
N LEU A 125 2.34 7.87 4.22
CA LEU A 125 1.96 6.59 4.81
C LEU A 125 1.57 6.82 6.27
N GLU A 126 0.43 6.28 6.66
CA GLU A 126 -0.07 6.30 8.03
C GLU A 126 -0.12 4.86 8.56
N VAL A 127 0.35 4.66 9.77
CA VAL A 127 0.33 3.37 10.44
C VAL A 127 -0.43 3.50 11.75
N ALA A 128 -1.39 2.62 11.97
CA ALA A 128 -2.15 2.55 13.21
C ALA A 128 -2.12 1.11 13.75
N ALA A 129 -1.95 0.97 15.06
CA ALA A 129 -2.02 -0.30 15.75
C ALA A 129 -3.23 -0.29 16.70
N ALA A 130 -4.08 -1.29 16.61
CA ALA A 130 -5.26 -1.44 17.46
C ALA A 130 -5.35 -2.87 17.98
N ARG A 131 -5.70 -3.02 19.26
CA ARG A 131 -6.03 -4.33 19.84
C ARG A 131 -7.44 -4.71 19.42
N ARG A 132 -7.62 -5.92 18.93
CA ARG A 132 -8.93 -6.47 18.58
C ARG A 132 -9.45 -7.29 19.75
N GLU A 133 -10.66 -6.99 20.19
CA GLU A 133 -11.37 -7.74 21.21
C GLU A 133 -12.37 -8.71 20.53
N GLY A 134 -12.71 -9.83 21.20
CA GLY A 134 -13.66 -10.82 20.70
C GLY A 134 -13.02 -12.12 20.22
N ARG A 135 -13.77 -12.92 19.41
CA ARG A 135 -13.36 -14.27 18.95
C ARG A 135 -12.01 -14.30 18.19
N ALA A 136 -11.68 -13.24 17.48
CA ALA A 136 -10.40 -13.09 16.78
C ALA A 136 -9.43 -12.22 17.60
N LYS A 137 -9.07 -12.68 18.81
CA LYS A 137 -8.08 -12.00 19.66
C LYS A 137 -6.77 -11.77 18.92
N GLY A 138 -6.27 -10.54 18.92
CA GLY A 138 -4.99 -10.21 18.29
C GLY A 138 -4.81 -8.70 18.12
N THR A 139 -3.65 -8.30 17.70
CA THR A 139 -3.38 -6.92 17.34
C THR A 139 -3.51 -6.75 15.84
N LEU A 140 -4.23 -5.73 15.41
CA LEU A 140 -4.36 -5.34 14.01
C LEU A 140 -3.45 -4.14 13.76
N VAL A 141 -2.60 -4.24 12.76
CA VAL A 141 -1.80 -3.12 12.25
C VAL A 141 -2.40 -2.69 10.92
N ARG A 142 -2.88 -1.45 10.85
CA ARG A 142 -3.43 -0.83 9.65
C ARG A 142 -2.36 0.06 9.03
N ILE A 143 -2.17 -0.08 7.74
CA ILE A 143 -1.26 0.74 6.94
C ILE A 143 -2.10 1.41 5.87
N GLU A 144 -2.10 2.72 5.85
CA GLU A 144 -2.83 3.51 4.85
C GLU A 144 -1.88 4.45 4.12
N GLY A 145 -2.17 4.74 2.86
CA GLY A 145 -1.38 5.69 2.09
C GLY A 145 -1.93 5.90 0.69
N ARG A 146 -1.35 6.86 0.01
CA ARG A 146 -1.71 7.18 -1.39
C ARG A 146 -0.91 6.36 -2.41
N HIS A 147 0.30 5.93 -2.07
CA HIS A 147 1.17 5.14 -2.95
C HIS A 147 0.97 3.64 -2.70
N ARG A 148 0.27 2.95 -3.59
CA ARG A 148 -0.02 1.51 -3.47
C ARG A 148 1.25 0.67 -3.29
N GLU A 149 2.29 0.97 -4.06
CA GLU A 149 3.55 0.23 -4.01
C GLU A 149 4.22 0.34 -2.64
N ARG A 150 4.29 1.56 -2.09
CA ARG A 150 4.88 1.81 -0.77
C ARG A 150 4.08 1.17 0.36
N VAL A 151 2.74 1.23 0.31
CA VAL A 151 1.86 0.57 1.28
C VAL A 151 2.09 -0.93 1.25
N ASN A 152 2.12 -1.54 0.07
CA ASN A 152 2.33 -2.97 -0.10
C ASN A 152 3.75 -3.38 0.32
N GLN A 153 4.76 -2.60 -0.03
CA GLN A 153 6.15 -2.85 0.35
C GLN A 153 6.34 -2.82 1.87
N LEU A 154 5.77 -1.82 2.54
CA LEU A 154 5.81 -1.75 4.00
C LEU A 154 5.10 -2.94 4.64
N ALA A 155 3.91 -3.29 4.16
CA ALA A 155 3.17 -4.45 4.65
C ALA A 155 3.96 -5.74 4.48
N ALA A 156 4.61 -5.94 3.33
CA ALA A 156 5.46 -7.10 3.06
C ALA A 156 6.70 -7.13 3.99
N ASN A 157 7.33 -5.98 4.23
CA ASN A 157 8.47 -5.87 5.14
C ASN A 157 8.09 -6.18 6.59
N LEU A 158 6.94 -5.67 7.06
CA LEU A 158 6.43 -6.01 8.39
C LEU A 158 6.12 -7.51 8.51
N ARG A 159 5.52 -8.10 7.48
CA ARG A 159 5.24 -9.54 7.47
C ARG A 159 6.49 -10.40 7.53
N LYS A 160 7.59 -9.99 6.92
CA LYS A 160 8.89 -10.70 6.97
C LYS A 160 9.46 -10.83 8.38
N PHE A 161 9.10 -9.98 9.34
CA PHE A 161 9.59 -10.09 10.70
C PHE A 161 9.17 -11.40 11.37
N ARG A 162 7.98 -11.92 11.06
CA ARG A 162 7.54 -13.25 11.46
C ARG A 162 6.49 -13.78 10.51
N LEU A 163 6.92 -14.66 9.61
CA LEU A 163 6.01 -15.34 8.69
C LEU A 163 5.06 -16.27 9.47
N PRO A 164 3.83 -16.48 8.98
CA PRO A 164 2.89 -17.38 9.60
C PRO A 164 3.39 -18.83 9.56
N ASP A 165 3.34 -19.50 10.71
CA ASP A 165 3.68 -20.90 10.84
C ASP A 165 2.60 -21.76 10.15
N PRO A 166 2.98 -22.75 9.30
CA PRO A 166 2.03 -23.62 8.61
C PRO A 166 1.30 -24.60 9.53
N TYR A 167 1.77 -24.85 10.75
CA TYR A 167 1.14 -25.81 11.69
C TYR A 167 0.16 -25.13 12.65
N LYS A 168 0.57 -24.04 13.27
CA LYS A 168 -0.22 -23.34 14.30
C LYS A 168 -0.75 -21.98 13.81
N GLY A 169 -0.35 -21.52 12.64
CA GLY A 169 -0.77 -20.23 12.06
C GLY A 169 -0.27 -19.00 12.82
N LYS A 170 0.72 -19.16 13.75
CA LYS A 170 1.27 -18.03 14.50
C LYS A 170 2.20 -17.21 13.61
N GLY A 171 2.02 -15.88 13.61
CA GLY A 171 2.82 -14.98 12.79
C GLY A 171 2.04 -13.74 12.38
N ILE A 172 2.60 -12.98 11.44
CA ILE A 172 1.97 -11.81 10.85
C ILE A 172 1.31 -12.24 9.53
N GLN A 173 0.00 -12.03 9.44
CA GLN A 173 -0.84 -12.41 8.29
C GLN A 173 -1.52 -11.18 7.73
N TYR A 174 -1.81 -11.17 6.42
CA TYR A 174 -2.78 -10.22 5.89
C TYR A 174 -4.18 -10.55 6.42
N ASP A 175 -5.00 -9.55 6.68
CA ASP A 175 -6.35 -9.75 7.22
C ASP A 175 -7.26 -10.56 6.29
N SER A 176 -7.01 -10.47 4.98
CA SER A 176 -7.70 -11.23 3.93
C SER A 176 -7.08 -12.60 3.63
N GLU A 177 -5.92 -12.92 4.22
CA GLU A 177 -5.21 -14.16 3.93
C GLU A 177 -5.77 -15.33 4.75
N ARG A 178 -6.02 -16.46 4.07
CA ARG A 178 -6.37 -17.73 4.73
C ARG A 178 -5.14 -18.64 4.71
N ILE A 179 -4.60 -18.91 5.89
CA ILE A 179 -3.48 -19.84 6.04
C ILE A 179 -4.03 -21.28 6.03
N ILE A 180 -3.51 -22.10 5.13
CA ILE A 180 -3.81 -23.55 5.09
C ILE A 180 -2.90 -24.20 6.13
N LEU A 181 -3.50 -24.71 7.21
CA LEU A 181 -2.78 -25.41 8.27
C LEU A 181 -2.51 -26.85 7.87
N LYS A 182 -1.29 -27.31 8.10
CA LYS A 182 -0.90 -28.71 7.93
C LYS A 182 -1.22 -29.48 9.22
N LYS A 183 -1.65 -30.74 9.07
CA LYS A 183 -1.85 -31.65 10.21
C LYS A 183 -0.50 -31.99 10.85
N GLY A 184 -0.47 -32.05 12.17
CA GLY A 184 0.69 -32.53 12.92
C GLY A 184 0.89 -34.04 12.76
N LYS A 185 2.09 -34.54 13.14
CA LYS A 185 2.43 -35.98 13.03
C LYS A 185 1.56 -36.91 13.89
N ARG A 186 0.73 -36.37 14.80
CA ARG A 186 -0.06 -37.16 15.77
C ARG A 186 -1.57 -36.97 15.63
N GLU A 187 -2.03 -36.48 14.49
CA GLU A 187 -3.46 -36.37 14.14
C GLU A 187 -3.77 -37.14 12.86
#